data_f17659723a4413a2cd2c7a6f5ea71379
#
_entry.id   f17659723a4413a2cd2c7a6f5ea71379
#
_cell.length_a   1.000
_cell.length_b   1.000
_cell.length_c   1.000
_cell.angle_alpha   90.00
_cell.angle_beta   90.00
_cell.angle_gamma   90.00
#
_symmetry.space_group_name_H-M   'P 1'
#
loop_
_entity.id
_entity.type
_entity.pdbx_description
1 polymer ?
#
loop_
_entity_poly.entity_id
_entity_poly.type
_entity_poly.pdbx_seq_one_letter_code
_entity_poly.pdbx_strand_id
1 'polypeptide(L)'
;MEFNENVIYEPDCFAIRRMPAHSDHGYYATGKEADGVESSFLTSLNGRWKFAYANNLAEVIEGFYRKDYDSSNWDEIMVPSSIQLFGYYKLQYVNSQYPWDGKEAVCGKEIPKKYNPVAMYVHSFSVTGEMLKDRLSLRFDGV
;
A
#
# COMPACT_ATOMS: atom_id res chain seq x y z
N MET A 1 17.29 -3.90 -2.62
CA MET A 1 16.70 -4.13 -3.96
C MET A 1 16.11 -2.80 -4.35
N GLU A 2 16.55 -2.27 -5.44
CA GLU A 2 16.01 -1.03 -5.99
C GLU A 2 14.63 -1.30 -6.58
N PHE A 3 13.70 -0.37 -6.39
CA PHE A 3 12.39 -0.46 -7.03
C PHE A 3 12.59 -0.38 -8.54
N ASN A 4 11.99 -1.30 -9.26
CA ASN A 4 12.01 -1.31 -10.73
C ASN A 4 10.57 -1.17 -11.23
N GLU A 5 10.23 -0.01 -11.74
CA GLU A 5 8.90 0.27 -12.27
C GLU A 5 8.51 -0.59 -13.47
N ASN A 6 9.50 -1.18 -14.16
CA ASN A 6 9.23 -2.06 -15.31
C ASN A 6 8.38 -3.29 -14.95
N VAL A 7 8.32 -3.67 -13.66
CA VAL A 7 7.46 -4.78 -13.23
C VAL A 7 5.97 -4.56 -13.53
N ILE A 8 5.53 -3.30 -13.64
CA ILE A 8 4.12 -2.98 -13.98
C ILE A 8 3.77 -3.38 -15.42
N TYR A 9 4.77 -3.54 -16.28
CA TYR A 9 4.57 -3.96 -17.68
C TYR A 9 4.65 -5.48 -17.85
N GLU A 10 4.97 -6.23 -16.78
CA GLU A 10 5.16 -7.67 -16.79
C GLU A 10 3.97 -8.38 -16.13
N PRO A 11 2.96 -8.85 -16.90
CA PRO A 11 1.76 -9.47 -16.34
C PRO A 11 2.04 -10.68 -15.45
N ASP A 12 3.14 -11.38 -15.67
CA ASP A 12 3.54 -12.54 -14.90
C ASP A 12 4.18 -12.17 -13.55
N CYS A 13 4.55 -10.89 -13.36
CA CYS A 13 5.17 -10.38 -12.15
C CYS A 13 4.14 -9.77 -11.19
N PHE A 14 3.19 -10.57 -10.72
CA PHE A 14 2.09 -10.12 -9.85
C PHE A 14 2.36 -10.29 -8.35
N ALA A 15 3.47 -10.90 -7.97
CA ALA A 15 3.81 -11.14 -6.58
C ALA A 15 5.31 -11.07 -6.33
N ILE A 16 5.76 -9.99 -5.66
CA ILE A 16 7.16 -9.82 -5.25
C ILE A 16 7.22 -9.86 -3.73
N ARG A 17 8.01 -10.80 -3.16
CA ARG A 17 8.18 -10.98 -1.70
C ARG A 17 6.86 -11.12 -0.93
N ARG A 18 5.84 -11.58 -1.60
CA ARG A 18 4.53 -11.89 -1.03
C ARG A 18 4.48 -13.35 -0.64
N MET A 19 3.85 -13.63 0.48
CA MET A 19 3.54 -15.01 0.86
C MET A 19 2.59 -15.65 -0.17
N PRO A 20 2.73 -16.96 -0.45
CA PRO A 20 1.75 -17.67 -1.25
C PRO A 20 0.34 -17.52 -0.64
N ALA A 21 -0.69 -17.66 -1.46
CA ALA A 21 -2.06 -17.65 -0.99
C ALA A 21 -2.24 -18.74 0.08
N HIS A 22 -2.81 -18.38 1.21
CA HIS A 22 -3.02 -19.27 2.35
C HIS A 22 -4.29 -18.86 3.10
N SER A 23 -4.81 -19.78 3.90
CA SER A 23 -5.90 -19.45 4.81
C SER A 23 -5.41 -18.52 5.91
N ASP A 24 -6.26 -17.58 6.27
CA ASP A 24 -5.97 -16.67 7.36
C ASP A 24 -6.38 -17.29 8.69
N HIS A 25 -5.45 -17.28 9.64
CA HIS A 25 -5.67 -17.81 10.99
C HIS A 25 -5.22 -16.77 12.01
N GLY A 26 -6.00 -16.63 13.08
CA GLY A 26 -5.57 -15.89 14.26
C GLY A 26 -4.61 -16.76 15.09
N TYR A 27 -3.52 -16.15 15.52
CA TYR A 27 -2.56 -16.74 16.47
C TYR A 27 -2.69 -16.02 17.79
N TYR A 28 -2.73 -16.79 18.89
CA TYR A 28 -2.92 -16.27 20.23
C TYR A 28 -1.94 -16.93 21.20
N ALA A 29 -1.36 -16.18 22.10
CA ALA A 29 -0.44 -16.70 23.09
C ALA A 29 -1.17 -17.49 24.20
N THR A 30 -2.43 -17.16 24.48
CA THR A 30 -3.23 -17.77 25.53
C THR A 30 -4.69 -17.97 25.11
N GLY A 31 -5.40 -18.87 25.78
CA GLY A 31 -6.85 -19.04 25.59
C GLY A 31 -7.65 -17.78 25.91
N LYS A 32 -7.20 -16.95 26.85
CA LYS A 32 -7.84 -15.67 27.17
C LYS A 32 -7.77 -14.67 26.00
N GLU A 33 -6.67 -14.67 25.26
CA GLU A 33 -6.55 -13.87 24.04
C GLU A 33 -7.48 -14.40 22.95
N ALA A 34 -7.60 -15.72 22.82
CA ALA A 34 -8.49 -16.33 21.83
C ALA A 34 -9.97 -16.05 22.11
N ASP A 35 -10.35 -15.99 23.37
CA ASP A 35 -11.70 -15.62 23.81
C ASP A 35 -11.94 -14.09 23.74
N GLY A 36 -10.88 -13.30 23.70
CA GLY A 36 -10.89 -11.85 23.51
C GLY A 36 -10.76 -11.46 22.04
N VAL A 37 -10.62 -10.19 21.79
CA VAL A 37 -10.50 -9.66 20.41
C VAL A 37 -9.06 -9.33 20.04
N GLU A 38 -8.14 -9.35 20.99
CA GLU A 38 -6.76 -8.88 20.82
C GLU A 38 -5.75 -10.02 20.98
N SER A 39 -4.83 -10.10 20.05
CA SER A 39 -3.69 -11.04 20.08
C SER A 39 -2.40 -10.28 20.35
N SER A 40 -1.56 -10.79 21.25
CA SER A 40 -0.23 -10.25 21.50
C SER A 40 0.74 -10.42 20.32
N PHE A 41 0.40 -11.27 19.35
CA PHE A 41 1.15 -11.45 18.11
C PHE A 41 0.78 -10.46 17.01
N LEU A 42 -0.24 -9.63 17.23
CA LEU A 42 -0.71 -8.64 16.25
C LEU A 42 -0.43 -7.23 16.73
N THR A 43 0.28 -6.47 15.92
CA THR A 43 0.46 -5.03 16.12
C THR A 43 -0.21 -4.27 15.00
N SER A 44 -1.23 -3.47 15.32
CA SER A 44 -1.91 -2.65 14.34
C SER A 44 -1.04 -1.47 13.92
N LEU A 45 -0.90 -1.27 12.61
CA LEU A 45 -0.28 -0.10 12.00
C LEU A 45 -1.32 0.93 11.53
N ASN A 46 -2.61 0.71 11.84
CA ASN A 46 -3.66 1.67 11.55
C ASN A 46 -3.40 3.01 12.26
N GLY A 47 -3.80 4.08 11.63
CA GLY A 47 -3.63 5.42 12.20
C GLY A 47 -3.20 6.45 11.17
N ARG A 48 -2.46 7.47 11.60
CA ARG A 48 -1.97 8.54 10.72
C ARG A 48 -0.71 8.10 10.01
N TRP A 49 -0.73 8.22 8.69
CA TRP A 49 0.41 7.95 7.81
C TRP A 49 0.75 9.20 7.03
N LYS A 50 2.01 9.42 6.74
CA LYS A 50 2.44 10.43 5.79
C LYS A 50 2.00 10.03 4.40
N PHE A 51 1.52 11.02 3.62
CA PHE A 51 0.87 10.79 2.36
C PHE A 51 1.29 11.81 1.31
N ALA A 52 1.58 11.34 0.11
CA ALA A 52 1.74 12.17 -1.07
C ALA A 52 1.02 11.54 -2.26
N TYR A 53 0.56 12.39 -3.16
CA TYR A 53 -0.20 11.99 -4.32
C TYR A 53 0.47 12.49 -5.60
N ALA A 54 0.57 11.61 -6.59
CA ALA A 54 1.03 11.93 -7.93
C ALA A 54 -0.06 11.60 -8.95
N ASN A 55 -0.21 12.42 -10.00
CA ASN A 55 -1.21 12.18 -11.04
C ASN A 55 -0.81 11.03 -11.98
N ASN A 56 0.47 10.73 -12.03
CA ASN A 56 1.04 9.68 -12.86
C ASN A 56 2.41 9.25 -12.34
N LEU A 57 2.97 8.20 -12.93
CA LEU A 57 4.26 7.65 -12.52
C LEU A 57 5.44 8.62 -12.66
N ALA A 58 5.40 9.54 -13.63
CA ALA A 58 6.49 10.51 -13.83
C ALA A 58 6.56 11.57 -12.73
N GLU A 59 5.47 11.77 -11.98
CA GLU A 59 5.38 12.70 -10.86
C GLU A 59 5.67 12.02 -9.50
N VAL A 60 5.95 10.72 -9.49
CA VAL A 60 6.30 10.00 -8.25
C VAL A 60 7.60 10.55 -7.68
N ILE A 61 7.59 10.80 -6.38
CA ILE A 61 8.76 11.32 -5.67
C ILE A 61 9.84 10.23 -5.63
N GLU A 62 10.97 10.50 -6.28
CA GLU A 62 12.07 9.55 -6.34
C GLU A 62 12.64 9.25 -4.95
N GLY A 63 12.85 7.98 -4.70
CA GLY A 63 13.50 7.51 -3.46
C GLY A 63 12.65 7.62 -2.21
N PHE A 64 11.35 7.94 -2.29
CA PHE A 64 10.47 8.07 -1.12
C PHE A 64 10.41 6.80 -0.24
N TYR A 65 10.71 5.66 -0.81
CA TYR A 65 10.76 4.36 -0.14
C TYR A 65 12.08 4.10 0.61
N ARG A 66 13.03 5.01 0.55
CA ARG A 66 14.30 4.88 1.27
C ARG A 66 14.11 5.17 2.75
N LYS A 67 14.89 4.45 3.58
CA LYS A 67 14.79 4.57 5.04
C LYS A 67 15.14 5.96 5.56
N ASP A 68 16.00 6.68 4.84
CA ASP A 68 16.51 8.01 5.17
C ASP A 68 15.73 9.15 4.49
N TYR A 69 14.63 8.82 3.81
CA TYR A 69 13.81 9.84 3.16
C TYR A 69 13.04 10.66 4.19
N ASP A 70 13.14 11.99 4.10
CA ASP A 70 12.39 12.91 4.95
C ASP A 70 10.99 13.19 4.36
N SER A 71 9.98 12.57 4.93
CA SER A 71 8.57 12.80 4.60
C SER A 71 7.86 13.76 5.55
N SER A 72 8.60 14.53 6.37
CA SER A 72 8.01 15.42 7.39
C SER A 72 7.01 16.43 6.83
N ASN A 73 7.28 16.95 5.62
CA ASN A 73 6.45 17.93 4.93
C ASN A 73 5.27 17.32 4.14
N TRP A 74 5.11 15.99 4.17
CA TRP A 74 3.98 15.35 3.51
C TRP A 74 2.70 15.56 4.28
N ASP A 75 1.58 15.48 3.57
CA ASP A 75 0.26 15.44 4.20
C ASP A 75 0.12 14.23 5.12
N GLU A 76 -0.93 14.23 5.92
CA GLU A 76 -1.29 13.10 6.76
C GLU A 76 -2.68 12.59 6.40
N ILE A 77 -2.80 11.27 6.30
CA ILE A 77 -4.05 10.59 6.04
C ILE A 77 -4.28 9.48 7.06
N MET A 78 -5.54 9.26 7.42
CA MET A 78 -5.91 8.11 8.24
C MET A 78 -5.89 6.83 7.40
N VAL A 79 -5.29 5.78 7.93
CA VAL A 79 -5.27 4.43 7.33
C VAL A 79 -5.94 3.46 8.32
N PRO A 80 -6.92 2.67 7.90
CA PRO A 80 -7.54 2.61 6.57
C PRO A 80 -8.46 3.78 6.26
N SER A 81 -8.47 4.24 5.02
CA SER A 81 -9.44 5.20 4.53
C SER A 81 -9.43 5.27 3.00
N SER A 82 -10.41 5.99 2.44
CA SER A 82 -10.45 6.26 1.00
C SER A 82 -9.85 7.65 0.72
N ILE A 83 -8.83 7.72 -0.13
CA ILE A 83 -8.13 8.97 -0.46
C ILE A 83 -9.05 10.03 -1.06
N GLN A 84 -10.13 9.61 -1.73
CA GLN A 84 -11.13 10.51 -2.32
C GLN A 84 -11.85 11.36 -1.25
N LEU A 85 -12.00 10.84 -0.03
CA LEU A 85 -12.61 11.56 1.08
C LEU A 85 -11.73 12.69 1.59
N PHE A 86 -10.43 12.64 1.29
CA PHE A 86 -9.44 13.67 1.64
C PHE A 86 -9.18 14.66 0.50
N GLY A 87 -9.95 14.56 -0.59
CA GLY A 87 -9.83 15.48 -1.72
C GLY A 87 -8.78 15.10 -2.76
N TYR A 88 -8.07 13.99 -2.57
CA TYR A 88 -7.16 13.42 -3.56
C TYR A 88 -7.97 12.58 -4.53
N TYR A 89 -7.71 12.70 -5.80
CA TYR A 89 -8.39 11.91 -6.81
C TYR A 89 -9.92 12.07 -6.83
N LYS A 90 -10.50 12.10 -8.02
CA LYS A 90 -11.96 12.24 -8.17
C LYS A 90 -12.64 10.88 -8.03
N LEU A 91 -13.82 10.88 -7.43
CA LEU A 91 -14.70 9.73 -7.48
C LEU A 91 -14.99 9.37 -8.95
N GLN A 92 -14.80 8.11 -9.27
CA GLN A 92 -15.07 7.59 -10.61
C GLN A 92 -16.14 6.53 -10.54
N TYR A 93 -17.10 6.65 -11.43
CA TYR A 93 -18.06 5.59 -11.66
C TYR A 93 -17.61 4.80 -12.88
N VAL A 94 -16.98 3.66 -12.65
CA VAL A 94 -16.43 2.79 -13.69
C VAL A 94 -17.26 1.51 -13.80
N ASN A 95 -18.47 1.63 -14.29
CA ASN A 95 -19.36 0.49 -14.45
C ASN A 95 -19.09 -0.32 -15.73
N SER A 96 -18.74 0.38 -16.80
CA SER A 96 -18.52 -0.22 -18.13
C SER A 96 -17.29 0.36 -18.88
N GLN A 97 -16.52 1.22 -18.23
CA GLN A 97 -15.38 1.92 -18.82
C GLN A 97 -14.15 1.72 -17.95
N TYR A 98 -12.98 1.78 -18.56
CA TYR A 98 -11.74 1.85 -17.82
C TYR A 98 -11.52 3.25 -17.23
N PRO A 99 -10.77 3.39 -16.12
CA PRO A 99 -10.55 4.69 -15.47
C PRO A 99 -9.93 5.76 -16.38
N TRP A 100 -9.21 5.39 -17.41
CA TRP A 100 -8.55 6.28 -18.37
C TRP A 100 -9.37 6.58 -19.63
N ASP A 101 -10.50 5.88 -19.84
CA ASP A 101 -11.34 6.09 -21.01
C ASP A 101 -11.79 7.55 -21.13
N GLY A 102 -11.63 8.11 -22.33
CA GLY A 102 -11.90 9.51 -22.60
C GLY A 102 -10.85 10.51 -22.08
N LYS A 103 -9.79 10.03 -21.39
CA LYS A 103 -8.69 10.85 -20.85
C LYS A 103 -7.36 10.56 -21.55
N GLU A 104 -7.10 9.32 -21.85
CA GLU A 104 -5.90 8.86 -22.52
C GLU A 104 -6.23 7.66 -23.43
N ALA A 105 -5.76 7.69 -24.65
CA ALA A 105 -5.85 6.54 -25.55
C ALA A 105 -4.75 5.54 -25.20
N VAL A 106 -5.13 4.34 -24.80
CA VAL A 106 -4.23 3.24 -24.45
C VAL A 106 -4.51 2.08 -25.38
N CYS A 107 -3.49 1.53 -26.02
CA CYS A 107 -3.60 0.44 -26.98
C CYS A 107 -2.75 -0.76 -26.57
N GLY A 108 -3.31 -1.95 -26.79
CA GLY A 108 -2.58 -3.21 -26.59
C GLY A 108 -2.14 -3.44 -25.15
N LYS A 109 -0.84 -3.62 -24.95
CA LYS A 109 -0.22 -3.89 -23.63
C LYS A 109 0.30 -2.61 -22.94
N GLU A 110 -0.05 -1.44 -23.45
CA GLU A 110 0.37 -0.19 -22.84
C GLU A 110 -0.42 0.08 -21.55
N ILE A 111 0.20 0.77 -20.63
CA ILE A 111 -0.48 1.35 -19.45
C ILE A 111 -0.62 2.85 -19.63
N PRO A 112 -1.66 3.48 -19.03
CA PRO A 112 -1.82 4.93 -19.07
C PRO A 112 -0.58 5.62 -18.50
N LYS A 113 -0.07 6.63 -19.19
CA LYS A 113 1.10 7.40 -18.77
C LYS A 113 0.73 8.74 -18.13
N LYS A 114 -0.36 9.35 -18.61
CA LYS A 114 -0.83 10.65 -18.13
C LYS A 114 -1.86 10.50 -17.02
N TYR A 115 -2.68 9.45 -17.10
CA TYR A 115 -3.76 9.21 -16.17
C TYR A 115 -3.60 7.87 -15.48
N ASN A 116 -2.61 7.81 -14.61
CA ASN A 116 -2.30 6.64 -13.79
C ASN A 116 -1.82 7.11 -12.41
N PRO A 117 -2.74 7.57 -11.56
CA PRO A 117 -2.39 8.19 -10.30
C PRO A 117 -1.72 7.20 -9.35
N VAL A 118 -0.80 7.72 -8.54
CA VAL A 118 -0.05 6.97 -7.56
C VAL A 118 -0.22 7.61 -6.19
N ALA A 119 -0.63 6.82 -5.22
CA ALA A 119 -0.70 7.18 -3.82
C ALA A 119 0.54 6.64 -3.09
N MET A 120 1.31 7.54 -2.50
CA MET A 120 2.52 7.20 -1.76
C MET A 120 2.26 7.32 -0.26
N TYR A 121 2.56 6.28 0.49
CA TYR A 121 2.36 6.22 1.93
C TYR A 121 3.68 5.94 2.65
N VAL A 122 3.92 6.67 3.72
CA VAL A 122 5.08 6.42 4.60
C VAL A 122 4.61 6.34 6.04
N HIS A 123 5.01 5.28 6.72
CA HIS A 123 4.78 5.10 8.14
C HIS A 123 5.99 4.47 8.81
N SER A 124 6.38 5.02 9.94
CA SER A 124 7.50 4.52 10.74
C SER A 124 6.97 3.82 11.99
N PHE A 125 7.43 2.62 12.24
CA PHE A 125 7.11 1.87 13.43
C PHE A 125 8.36 1.20 14.02
N SER A 126 8.30 0.86 15.29
CA SER A 126 9.41 0.23 16.00
C SER A 126 9.20 -1.27 16.11
N VAL A 127 10.25 -2.04 15.85
CA VAL A 127 10.29 -3.48 16.07
C VAL A 127 11.10 -3.74 17.32
N THR A 128 10.52 -4.44 18.28
CA THR A 128 11.20 -4.77 19.55
C THR A 128 12.15 -5.95 19.38
N GLY A 129 13.11 -6.07 20.30
CA GLY A 129 14.02 -7.24 20.31
C GLY A 129 13.29 -8.58 20.51
N GLU A 130 12.13 -8.55 21.17
CA GLU A 130 11.28 -9.75 21.35
C GLU A 130 10.64 -10.17 20.02
N MET A 131 10.07 -9.22 19.30
CA MET A 131 9.48 -9.45 17.97
C MET A 131 10.51 -10.02 16.99
N LEU A 132 11.79 -9.63 17.10
CA LEU A 132 12.87 -10.10 16.22
C LEU A 132 13.27 -11.56 16.45
N LYS A 133 12.81 -12.20 17.51
CA LYS A 133 13.03 -13.64 17.75
C LYS A 133 12.13 -14.51 16.87
N ASP A 134 11.05 -13.95 16.38
CA ASP A 134 10.04 -14.63 15.58
C ASP A 134 10.06 -14.17 14.12
N ARG A 135 9.35 -14.90 13.28
CA ARG A 135 9.12 -14.50 11.91
C ARG A 135 8.05 -13.41 11.87
N LEU A 136 8.44 -12.23 11.41
CA LEU A 136 7.50 -11.13 11.21
C LEU A 136 6.99 -11.09 9.78
N SER A 137 5.72 -10.74 9.63
CA SER A 137 5.10 -10.44 8.35
C SER A 137 4.26 -9.18 8.44
N LEU A 138 4.23 -8.41 7.35
CA LEU A 138 3.31 -7.29 7.19
C LEU A 138 2.06 -7.80 6.47
N ARG A 139 0.90 -7.39 6.97
CA ARG A 139 -0.39 -7.71 6.38
C ARG A 139 -1.08 -6.43 5.92
N PHE A 140 -1.50 -6.44 4.66
CA PHE A 140 -2.32 -5.40 4.06
C PHE A 140 -3.62 -6.04 3.58
N ASP A 141 -4.75 -5.63 4.16
CA ASP A 141 -6.06 -6.22 3.86
C ASP A 141 -6.74 -5.59 2.62
N GLY A 142 -6.20 -4.52 2.11
CA GLY A 142 -6.65 -3.86 0.90
C GLY A 142 -5.77 -2.66 0.59
N VAL A 143 -5.16 -2.65 -0.58
CA VAL A 143 -4.30 -1.57 -1.07
C VAL A 143 -4.67 -1.28 -2.51
#